data_2c3a25a43db25d304ca5006cfdd0dd2f
#
_entry.id   2c3a25a43db25d304ca5006cfdd0dd2f
#
_cell.length_a   1.000
_cell.length_b   1.000
_cell.length_c   1.000
_cell.angle_alpha   90.00
_cell.angle_beta   90.00
_cell.angle_gamma   90.00
#
_symmetry.space_group_name_H-M   'P 1'
#
loop_
_entity.id
_entity.type
_entity.pdbx_description
1 polymer ?
#
loop_
_entity_poly.entity_id
_entity_poly.type
_entity_poly.pdbx_seq_one_letter_code
_entity_poly.pdbx_strand_id
1 'polypeptide(L)'
;GTPIDCNEGVLEWVEKDRIPELNLWEGDRIFFRLLEEQKEFFSLKLVYNKQDILEQAVLDAKELELFDILNEDGSKTGVVKERSVAHREGALHGTVHIWIVRENDKSGYDVLLQKRSDNKDSYPGCYDISSAGHISAGDGVMESALREFEEELGLSAQPEQLELFGT
;
A
#
# COMPACT_ATOMS: atom_id res chain seq x y z
N GLY A 1 -1.28 -33.91 22.21
CA GLY A 1 -0.35 -34.91 21.68
C GLY A 1 0.96 -34.25 21.29
N THR A 2 2.04 -35.00 21.20
CA THR A 2 3.31 -34.52 20.69
C THR A 2 3.27 -34.56 19.16
N PRO A 3 3.66 -33.52 18.45
CA PRO A 3 3.79 -33.57 17.00
C PRO A 3 4.76 -34.68 16.59
N ILE A 4 4.47 -35.33 15.49
CA ILE A 4 5.35 -36.34 14.87
C ILE A 4 5.91 -35.81 13.56
N ASP A 5 7.15 -36.18 13.27
CA ASP A 5 7.77 -35.83 11.99
C ASP A 5 6.97 -36.45 10.83
N CYS A 6 6.86 -35.71 9.75
CA CYS A 6 6.22 -36.14 8.53
C CYS A 6 7.15 -35.84 7.33
N ASN A 7 6.83 -36.39 6.15
CA ASN A 7 7.61 -36.17 4.93
C ASN A 7 7.43 -34.78 4.32
N GLU A 8 6.57 -33.93 4.89
CA GLU A 8 6.37 -32.54 4.48
C GLU A 8 7.39 -31.57 5.14
N GLY A 9 8.06 -32.01 6.21
CA GLY A 9 9.07 -31.22 6.89
C GLY A 9 9.19 -31.51 8.39
N VAL A 10 10.02 -30.73 9.05
CA VAL A 10 10.23 -30.83 10.51
C VAL A 10 9.33 -29.81 11.20
N LEU A 11 8.63 -30.24 12.26
CA LEU A 11 7.79 -29.35 13.06
C LEU A 11 8.62 -28.75 14.20
N GLU A 12 8.58 -27.43 14.33
CA GLU A 12 9.34 -26.68 15.33
C GLU A 12 8.44 -25.71 16.09
N TRP A 13 8.61 -25.64 17.42
CA TRP A 13 7.99 -24.62 18.25
C TRP A 13 8.80 -23.33 18.19
N VAL A 14 8.20 -22.26 17.66
CA VAL A 14 8.82 -20.95 17.53
C VAL A 14 8.16 -19.97 18.49
N GLU A 15 8.97 -19.22 19.23
CA GLU A 15 8.47 -18.14 20.08
C GLU A 15 7.83 -17.05 19.22
N LYS A 16 6.70 -16.49 19.69
CA LYS A 16 5.90 -15.52 18.96
C LYS A 16 6.74 -14.32 18.46
N ASP A 17 7.61 -13.79 19.31
CA ASP A 17 8.42 -12.62 19.00
C ASP A 17 9.48 -12.88 17.92
N ARG A 18 9.76 -14.15 17.63
CA ARG A 18 10.69 -14.56 16.57
C ARG A 18 10.01 -14.83 15.23
N ILE A 19 8.69 -14.94 15.20
CA ILE A 19 7.93 -15.21 13.96
C ILE A 19 8.25 -14.20 12.83
N PRO A 20 8.34 -12.88 13.10
CA PRO A 20 8.65 -11.89 12.05
C PRO A 20 10.04 -12.07 11.40
N GLU A 21 10.99 -12.73 12.11
CA GLU A 21 12.36 -12.99 11.64
C GLU A 21 12.44 -14.18 10.68
N LEU A 22 11.39 -14.99 10.60
CA LEU A 22 11.33 -16.18 9.77
C LEU A 22 11.15 -15.81 8.29
N ASN A 23 11.61 -16.71 7.42
CA ASN A 23 11.32 -16.64 6.00
C ASN A 23 9.87 -17.08 5.75
N LEU A 24 8.94 -16.14 5.82
CA LEU A 24 7.51 -16.35 5.65
C LEU A 24 7.04 -15.86 4.28
N TRP A 25 5.96 -16.47 3.78
CA TRP A 25 5.19 -15.91 2.69
C TRP A 25 4.57 -14.57 3.10
N GLU A 26 4.44 -13.64 2.16
CA GLU A 26 3.91 -12.29 2.49
C GLU A 26 2.48 -12.33 3.06
N GLY A 27 1.66 -13.28 2.60
CA GLY A 27 0.33 -13.49 3.16
C GLY A 27 0.33 -14.02 4.60
N ASP A 28 1.34 -14.80 4.98
CA ASP A 28 1.48 -15.26 6.37
C ASP A 28 1.82 -14.09 7.31
N ARG A 29 2.56 -13.09 6.84
CA ARG A 29 2.81 -11.86 7.59
C ARG A 29 1.52 -11.09 7.87
N ILE A 30 0.60 -11.04 6.90
CA ILE A 30 -0.75 -10.48 7.09
C ILE A 30 -1.51 -11.30 8.13
N PHE A 31 -1.51 -12.63 8.00
CA PHE A 31 -2.20 -13.54 8.93
C PHE A 31 -1.71 -13.38 10.37
N PHE A 32 -0.39 -13.42 10.60
CA PHE A 32 0.16 -13.28 11.95
C PHE A 32 -0.12 -11.91 12.55
N ARG A 33 -0.07 -10.83 11.77
CA ARG A 33 -0.48 -9.49 12.22
C ARG A 33 -1.95 -9.48 12.67
N LEU A 34 -2.85 -10.05 11.87
CA LEU A 34 -4.27 -10.12 12.21
C LEU A 34 -4.53 -10.94 13.46
N LEU A 35 -3.80 -12.04 13.69
CA LEU A 35 -3.86 -12.81 14.95
C LEU A 35 -3.45 -11.96 16.16
N GLU A 36 -2.51 -11.03 16.00
CA GLU A 36 -2.09 -10.15 17.09
C GLU A 36 -3.12 -9.07 17.39
N GLU A 37 -3.76 -8.51 16.36
CA GLU A 37 -4.68 -7.37 16.46
C GLU A 37 -6.12 -7.79 16.74
N GLN A 38 -6.55 -8.94 16.21
CA GLN A 38 -7.92 -9.41 16.29
C GLN A 38 -8.08 -10.56 17.27
N LYS A 39 -9.04 -10.43 18.17
CA LYS A 39 -9.41 -11.48 19.15
C LYS A 39 -10.55 -12.38 18.66
N GLU A 40 -11.21 -12.02 17.55
CA GLU A 40 -12.36 -12.72 16.99
C GLU A 40 -11.99 -13.48 15.72
N PHE A 41 -12.87 -14.37 15.27
CA PHE A 41 -12.70 -15.11 14.03
C PHE A 41 -12.72 -14.15 12.84
N PHE A 42 -11.81 -14.36 11.89
CA PHE A 42 -11.77 -13.66 10.61
C PHE A 42 -11.53 -14.65 9.47
N SER A 43 -11.88 -14.25 8.26
CA SER A 43 -11.55 -14.96 7.03
C SER A 43 -10.50 -14.18 6.23
N LEU A 44 -9.44 -14.84 5.81
CA LEU A 44 -8.39 -14.26 4.97
C LEU A 44 -8.22 -15.12 3.71
N LYS A 45 -8.51 -14.53 2.54
CA LYS A 45 -8.23 -15.12 1.23
C LYS A 45 -6.97 -14.49 0.67
N LEU A 46 -6.03 -15.33 0.25
CA LEU A 46 -4.77 -14.92 -0.38
C LEU A 46 -4.69 -15.55 -1.77
N VAL A 47 -4.28 -14.79 -2.76
CA VAL A 47 -4.06 -15.26 -4.12
C VAL A 47 -2.64 -14.93 -4.53
N TYR A 48 -1.92 -15.94 -5.01
CA TYR A 48 -0.56 -15.83 -5.50
C TYR A 48 -0.51 -16.16 -6.98
N ASN A 49 0.38 -15.53 -7.73
CA ASN A 49 0.64 -15.89 -9.11
C ASN A 49 1.61 -17.08 -9.21
N LYS A 50 1.95 -17.45 -10.45
CA LYS A 50 2.86 -18.59 -10.73
C LYS A 50 4.32 -18.34 -10.30
N GLN A 51 4.66 -17.12 -9.95
CA GLN A 51 5.97 -16.69 -9.44
C GLN A 51 5.96 -16.50 -7.92
N ASP A 52 4.91 -17.00 -7.24
CA ASP A 52 4.72 -16.91 -5.79
C ASP A 52 4.63 -15.47 -5.24
N ILE A 53 4.24 -14.52 -6.10
CA ILE A 53 4.00 -13.13 -5.71
C ILE A 53 2.54 -12.98 -5.29
N LEU A 54 2.30 -12.33 -4.16
CA LEU A 54 0.95 -12.03 -3.66
C LEU A 54 0.26 -11.02 -4.58
N GLU A 55 -0.85 -11.43 -5.21
CA GLU A 55 -1.65 -10.58 -6.12
C GLU A 55 -2.91 -10.03 -5.46
N GLN A 56 -3.49 -10.76 -4.51
CA GLN A 56 -4.71 -10.33 -3.84
C GLN A 56 -4.74 -10.82 -2.39
N ALA A 57 -5.19 -9.96 -1.50
CA ALA A 57 -5.52 -10.29 -0.12
C ALA A 57 -6.90 -9.73 0.22
N VAL A 58 -7.81 -10.57 0.73
CA VAL A 58 -9.18 -10.18 1.07
C VAL A 58 -9.47 -10.61 2.50
N LEU A 59 -9.74 -9.65 3.37
CA LEU A 59 -10.11 -9.83 4.77
C LEU A 59 -11.60 -9.59 4.93
N ASP A 60 -12.34 -10.60 5.39
CA ASP A 60 -13.78 -10.51 5.66
C ASP A 60 -14.57 -9.86 4.50
N ALA A 61 -14.30 -10.33 3.28
CA ALA A 61 -14.84 -9.85 2.01
C ALA A 61 -14.41 -8.41 1.60
N LYS A 62 -13.49 -7.76 2.33
CA LYS A 62 -12.91 -6.47 1.96
C LYS A 62 -11.49 -6.69 1.39
N GLU A 63 -11.23 -6.17 0.20
CA GLU A 63 -9.91 -6.19 -0.40
C GLU A 63 -8.94 -5.32 0.37
N LEU A 64 -7.73 -5.84 0.61
CA LEU A 64 -6.64 -5.12 1.25
C LEU A 64 -5.75 -4.48 0.18
N GLU A 65 -5.27 -3.28 0.47
CA GLU A 65 -4.37 -2.54 -0.39
C GLU A 65 -2.97 -3.16 -0.37
N LEU A 66 -2.43 -3.46 -1.54
CA LEU A 66 -1.11 -4.08 -1.73
C LEU A 66 -0.17 -3.11 -2.46
N PHE A 67 1.10 -3.10 -2.09
CA PHE A 67 2.14 -2.27 -2.69
C PHE A 67 3.29 -3.10 -3.26
N ASP A 68 3.78 -2.73 -4.44
CA ASP A 68 5.08 -3.16 -4.91
C ASP A 68 6.18 -2.53 -4.04
N ILE A 69 7.07 -3.36 -3.51
CA ILE A 69 8.21 -2.89 -2.73
C ILE A 69 9.35 -2.52 -3.67
N LEU A 70 9.96 -1.37 -3.40
CA LEU A 70 10.98 -0.78 -4.25
C LEU A 70 12.37 -0.88 -3.63
N ASN A 71 13.38 -0.92 -4.48
CA ASN A 71 14.77 -0.64 -4.15
C ASN A 71 14.99 0.87 -4.01
N GLU A 72 16.14 1.28 -3.48
CA GLU A 72 16.52 2.70 -3.35
C GLU A 72 16.59 3.45 -4.70
N ASP A 73 16.81 2.73 -5.80
CA ASP A 73 16.84 3.28 -7.16
C ASP A 73 15.43 3.37 -7.81
N GLY A 74 14.38 3.02 -7.07
CA GLY A 74 13.00 3.02 -7.54
C GLY A 74 12.58 1.79 -8.34
N SER A 75 13.48 0.83 -8.59
CA SER A 75 13.14 -0.42 -9.27
C SER A 75 12.34 -1.35 -8.36
N LYS A 76 11.41 -2.14 -8.93
CA LYS A 76 10.63 -3.12 -8.17
C LYS A 76 11.51 -4.28 -7.70
N THR A 77 11.38 -4.67 -6.43
CA THR A 77 12.09 -5.84 -5.86
C THR A 77 11.48 -7.17 -6.30
N GLY A 78 10.23 -7.15 -6.81
CA GLY A 78 9.42 -8.34 -7.05
C GLY A 78 8.65 -8.82 -5.81
N VAL A 79 8.77 -8.12 -4.69
CA VAL A 79 8.00 -8.39 -3.46
C VAL A 79 6.81 -7.46 -3.41
N VAL A 80 5.65 -8.00 -2.99
CA VAL A 80 4.42 -7.26 -2.77
C VAL A 80 4.03 -7.40 -1.30
N LYS A 81 3.73 -6.27 -0.63
CA LYS A 81 3.29 -6.26 0.76
C LYS A 81 1.95 -5.56 0.92
N GLU A 82 1.18 -6.02 1.91
CA GLU A 82 -0.03 -5.31 2.33
C GLU A 82 0.37 -3.98 3.01
N ARG A 83 -0.47 -2.95 2.84
CA ARG A 83 -0.24 -1.57 3.29
C ARG A 83 0.26 -1.45 4.72
N SER A 84 -0.42 -2.06 5.69
CA SER A 84 -0.03 -1.92 7.10
C SER A 84 1.24 -2.68 7.44
N VAL A 85 1.54 -3.77 6.73
CA VAL A 85 2.82 -4.48 6.83
C VAL A 85 3.94 -3.61 6.27
N ALA A 86 3.76 -3.05 5.07
CA ALA A 86 4.75 -2.19 4.42
C ALA A 86 5.09 -0.97 5.29
N HIS A 87 4.08 -0.29 5.84
CA HIS A 87 4.27 0.87 6.72
C HIS A 87 4.97 0.51 8.03
N ARG A 88 4.57 -0.59 8.68
CA ARG A 88 5.20 -1.04 9.93
C ARG A 88 6.67 -1.39 9.76
N GLU A 89 7.03 -1.99 8.64
CA GLU A 89 8.39 -2.40 8.34
C GLU A 89 9.23 -1.26 7.72
N GLY A 90 8.63 -0.11 7.41
CA GLY A 90 9.29 1.00 6.73
C GLY A 90 9.73 0.64 5.31
N ALA A 91 9.00 -0.28 4.64
CA ALA A 91 9.33 -0.74 3.31
C ALA A 91 9.09 0.37 2.27
N LEU A 92 10.07 0.60 1.40
CA LEU A 92 9.99 1.61 0.34
C LEU A 92 8.95 1.19 -0.70
N HIS A 93 7.99 2.08 -0.99
CA HIS A 93 6.91 1.86 -1.95
C HIS A 93 6.55 3.16 -2.67
N GLY A 94 5.84 3.05 -3.80
CA GLY A 94 5.49 4.19 -4.63
C GLY A 94 4.30 5.00 -4.12
N THR A 95 4.38 6.32 -4.29
CA THR A 95 3.26 7.25 -4.09
C THR A 95 3.15 8.17 -5.30
N VAL A 96 1.96 8.70 -5.54
CA VAL A 96 1.73 9.76 -6.52
C VAL A 96 1.35 11.05 -5.80
N HIS A 97 1.89 12.16 -6.29
CA HIS A 97 1.57 13.50 -5.84
C HIS A 97 1.02 14.29 -7.02
N ILE A 98 -0.20 14.78 -6.92
CA ILE A 98 -0.88 15.53 -7.97
C ILE A 98 -0.97 16.99 -7.57
N TRP A 99 -0.44 17.85 -8.41
CA TRP A 99 -0.49 19.30 -8.27
C TRP A 99 -1.42 19.88 -9.33
N ILE A 100 -2.49 20.54 -8.90
CA ILE A 100 -3.42 21.22 -9.79
C ILE A 100 -3.04 22.69 -9.81
N VAL A 101 -2.74 23.18 -11.01
CA VAL A 101 -2.35 24.58 -11.22
C VAL A 101 -3.30 25.24 -12.22
N ARG A 102 -3.52 26.53 -12.08
CA ARG A 102 -4.22 27.35 -13.07
C ARG A 102 -3.44 28.65 -13.33
N GLU A 103 -3.44 29.10 -14.55
CA GLU A 103 -2.84 30.38 -14.89
C GLU A 103 -3.61 31.55 -14.24
N ASN A 104 -2.86 32.57 -13.83
CA ASN A 104 -3.41 33.84 -13.39
C ASN A 104 -2.53 35.01 -13.83
N ASP A 105 -3.20 36.18 -14.06
CA ASP A 105 -2.54 37.39 -14.59
C ASP A 105 -1.58 38.08 -13.60
N LYS A 106 -1.54 37.73 -12.32
CA LYS A 106 -0.78 38.43 -11.30
C LYS A 106 0.56 37.76 -10.96
N SER A 107 0.53 36.43 -10.82
CA SER A 107 1.69 35.65 -10.35
C SER A 107 2.13 34.56 -11.32
N GLY A 108 1.48 34.45 -12.49
CA GLY A 108 1.70 33.41 -13.46
C GLY A 108 0.81 32.16 -13.19
N TYR A 109 0.64 31.73 -11.96
CA TYR A 109 -0.24 30.62 -11.63
C TYR A 109 -0.71 30.64 -10.16
N ASP A 110 -1.87 30.01 -9.90
CA ASP A 110 -2.34 29.59 -8.58
C ASP A 110 -2.20 28.08 -8.47
N VAL A 111 -2.01 27.58 -7.24
CA VAL A 111 -1.97 26.16 -6.92
C VAL A 111 -3.17 25.81 -6.05
N LEU A 112 -3.88 24.74 -6.40
CA LEU A 112 -4.91 24.17 -5.54
C LEU A 112 -4.23 23.38 -4.40
N LEU A 113 -4.55 23.69 -3.17
CA LEU A 113 -4.07 22.98 -1.99
C LEU A 113 -5.23 22.40 -1.21
N GLN A 114 -5.05 21.19 -0.67
CA GLN A 114 -5.99 20.58 0.24
C GLN A 114 -5.69 21.06 1.67
N LYS A 115 -6.69 21.60 2.37
CA LYS A 115 -6.57 21.80 3.82
C LYS A 115 -7.08 20.54 4.52
N ARG A 116 -6.19 19.84 5.21
CA ARG A 116 -6.51 18.62 5.95
C ARG A 116 -7.57 18.90 7.02
N SER A 117 -8.50 17.96 7.17
CA SER A 117 -9.53 18.03 8.21
C SER A 117 -8.91 18.05 9.60
N ASP A 118 -9.52 18.81 10.52
CA ASP A 118 -9.13 18.87 11.93
C ASP A 118 -9.26 17.52 12.66
N ASN A 119 -9.99 16.55 12.05
CA ASN A 119 -10.18 15.19 12.59
C ASN A 119 -9.18 14.15 12.07
N LYS A 120 -8.14 14.57 11.31
CA LYS A 120 -7.10 13.65 10.85
C LYS A 120 -6.09 13.34 11.96
N ASP A 121 -5.67 12.07 12.03
CA ASP A 121 -4.68 11.59 13.02
C ASP A 121 -3.31 12.23 12.85
N SER A 122 -2.95 12.63 11.61
CA SER A 122 -1.66 13.24 11.29
C SER A 122 -1.86 14.61 10.67
N TYR A 123 -1.13 15.62 11.19
CA TYR A 123 -1.08 16.98 10.68
C TYR A 123 -2.47 17.62 10.43
N PRO A 124 -3.40 17.63 11.43
CA PRO A 124 -4.71 18.25 11.27
C PRO A 124 -4.59 19.74 10.97
N GLY A 125 -5.46 20.24 10.08
CA GLY A 125 -5.51 21.65 9.69
C GLY A 125 -4.34 22.15 8.84
N CYS A 126 -3.32 21.34 8.57
CA CYS A 126 -2.20 21.69 7.69
C CYS A 126 -2.65 21.70 6.22
N TYR A 127 -1.95 22.49 5.40
CA TYR A 127 -2.09 22.41 3.96
C TYR A 127 -1.27 21.26 3.40
N ASP A 128 -1.84 20.58 2.42
CA ASP A 128 -1.25 19.48 1.69
C ASP A 128 -1.39 19.73 0.19
N ILE A 129 -0.77 18.89 -0.63
CA ILE A 129 -0.89 18.95 -2.09
C ILE A 129 -2.34 18.77 -2.55
N SER A 130 -2.60 18.92 -3.84
CA SER A 130 -3.97 18.85 -4.37
C SER A 130 -4.60 17.47 -4.13
N SER A 131 -3.86 16.40 -4.42
CA SER A 131 -4.23 15.01 -4.14
C SER A 131 -2.97 14.15 -4.05
N ALA A 132 -2.99 13.11 -3.23
CA ALA A 132 -1.90 12.16 -3.09
C ALA A 132 -2.42 10.77 -2.73
N GLY A 133 -1.78 9.75 -3.27
CA GLY A 133 -2.11 8.38 -2.92
C GLY A 133 -0.97 7.41 -3.17
N HIS A 134 -1.22 6.16 -2.86
CA HIS A 134 -0.26 5.10 -3.07
C HIS A 134 -0.42 4.46 -4.46
N ILE A 135 0.68 3.99 -5.00
CA ILE A 135 0.66 3.17 -6.22
C ILE A 135 0.36 1.75 -5.79
N SER A 136 -0.81 1.24 -6.20
CA SER A 136 -1.18 -0.15 -5.93
C SER A 136 -0.26 -1.13 -6.66
N ALA A 137 -0.07 -2.31 -6.09
CA ALA A 137 0.75 -3.34 -6.70
C ALA A 137 0.26 -3.68 -8.11
N GLY A 138 1.18 -3.62 -9.08
CA GLY A 138 0.87 -3.85 -10.49
C GLY A 138 0.49 -2.61 -11.29
N ASP A 139 0.01 -1.55 -10.63
CA ASP A 139 -0.38 -0.30 -11.31
C ASP A 139 0.82 0.52 -11.79
N GLY A 140 0.56 1.37 -12.77
CA GLY A 140 1.46 2.43 -13.20
C GLY A 140 1.22 3.76 -12.46
N VAL A 141 2.20 4.66 -12.54
CA VAL A 141 2.11 6.01 -11.94
C VAL A 141 0.89 6.77 -12.44
N MET A 142 0.67 6.78 -13.76
CA MET A 142 -0.43 7.52 -14.41
C MET A 142 -1.80 6.96 -14.00
N GLU A 143 -1.93 5.63 -13.98
CA GLU A 143 -3.16 4.93 -13.61
C GLU A 143 -3.54 5.23 -12.15
N SER A 144 -2.56 5.13 -11.24
CA SER A 144 -2.76 5.48 -9.84
C SER A 144 -3.10 6.96 -9.65
N ALA A 145 -2.44 7.88 -10.39
CA ALA A 145 -2.73 9.30 -10.33
C ALA A 145 -4.18 9.61 -10.75
N LEU A 146 -4.66 9.02 -11.84
CA LEU A 146 -6.04 9.22 -12.31
C LEU A 146 -7.06 8.68 -11.32
N ARG A 147 -6.79 7.52 -10.73
CA ARG A 147 -7.64 6.92 -9.70
C ARG A 147 -7.73 7.80 -8.45
N GLU A 148 -6.60 8.22 -7.89
CA GLU A 148 -6.57 9.09 -6.71
C GLU A 148 -7.23 10.46 -6.99
N PHE A 149 -7.05 11.01 -8.19
CA PHE A 149 -7.68 12.24 -8.62
C PHE A 149 -9.22 12.13 -8.59
N GLU A 150 -9.76 11.01 -9.05
CA GLU A 150 -11.20 10.75 -9.03
C GLU A 150 -11.71 10.47 -7.60
N GLU A 151 -11.01 9.63 -6.84
CA GLU A 151 -11.41 9.21 -5.50
C GLU A 151 -11.38 10.36 -4.48
N GLU A 152 -10.34 11.19 -4.50
CA GLU A 152 -10.19 12.27 -3.52
C GLU A 152 -10.91 13.57 -3.91
N LEU A 153 -10.92 13.91 -5.18
CA LEU A 153 -11.45 15.19 -5.66
C LEU A 153 -12.82 15.07 -6.33
N GLY A 154 -13.27 13.86 -6.66
CA GLY A 154 -14.49 13.62 -7.41
C GLY A 154 -14.45 14.16 -8.85
N LEU A 155 -13.25 14.35 -9.38
CA LEU A 155 -13.01 14.88 -10.72
C LEU A 155 -12.43 13.77 -11.61
N SER A 156 -12.82 13.74 -12.89
CA SER A 156 -12.22 12.83 -13.87
C SER A 156 -11.26 13.61 -14.77
N ALA A 157 -10.11 13.04 -15.04
CA ALA A 157 -9.13 13.57 -15.99
C ALA A 157 -8.74 12.49 -17.01
N GLN A 158 -8.24 12.93 -18.17
CA GLN A 158 -7.65 12.06 -19.16
C GLN A 158 -6.13 12.07 -19.02
N PRO A 159 -5.41 10.99 -19.37
CA PRO A 159 -3.96 10.93 -19.23
C PRO A 159 -3.22 12.11 -19.87
N GLU A 160 -3.73 12.63 -20.98
CA GLU A 160 -3.16 13.76 -21.72
C GLU A 160 -3.26 15.11 -20.99
N GLN A 161 -4.06 15.17 -19.93
CA GLN A 161 -4.22 16.36 -19.08
C GLN A 161 -3.24 16.36 -17.89
N LEU A 162 -2.54 15.23 -17.66
CA LEU A 162 -1.52 15.12 -16.63
C LEU A 162 -0.13 15.13 -17.28
N GLU A 163 0.76 15.90 -16.70
CA GLU A 163 2.17 15.94 -17.08
C GLU A 163 3.02 15.36 -15.94
N LEU A 164 3.87 14.37 -16.25
CA LEU A 164 4.83 13.84 -15.30
C LEU A 164 5.97 14.83 -15.14
N PHE A 165 6.05 15.44 -13.97
CA PHE A 165 7.03 16.50 -13.70
C PHE A 165 8.33 15.99 -13.10
N GLY A 166 8.29 14.84 -12.40
CA GLY A 166 9.46 14.22 -11.79
C GLY A 166 9.12 12.93 -11.02
N THR A 167 10.15 12.20 -10.65
CA THR A 167 10.10 10.99 -9.82
C THR A 167 11.11 11.09 -8.69
#